data_742139291e6ec1863e000ee3e2669fd9
#
_entry.id   742139291e6ec1863e000ee3e2669fd9
#
_cell.length_a   1.000
_cell.length_b   1.000
_cell.length_c   1.000
_cell.angle_alpha   90.00
_cell.angle_beta   90.00
_cell.angle_gamma   90.00
#
_symmetry.space_group_name_H-M   'P 1'
#
loop_
_entity.id
_entity.type
_entity.pdbx_description
1 polymer ?
#
loop_
_entity_poly.entity_id
_entity_poly.type
_entity_poly.pdbx_seq_one_letter_code
_entity_poly.pdbx_strand_id
1 'polypeptide(L)'
;AVYEIRDKQNELFRHANYDPTEYFAYRSRTYPQPQKGLTYEPMSLTYQPMTLQEKGLEDLGGIQYKTKWYPNGMTTQAMYLTVMHRPEDNGLDFNFEHQKKAISREELEYLYYYLCKIMFKGAENPELTIGEIIKLV
;
A
#
# COMPACT_ATOMS: atom_id res chain seq x y z
N ALA A 1 -2.63 14.45 11.20
CA ALA A 1 -2.44 13.79 9.88
C ALA A 1 -3.22 12.47 9.79
N VAL A 2 -3.05 11.54 10.75
CA VAL A 2 -3.69 10.19 10.66
C VAL A 2 -5.21 10.30 10.55
N TYR A 3 -5.86 11.08 11.40
CA TYR A 3 -7.31 11.28 11.37
C TYR A 3 -7.78 11.97 10.08
N GLU A 4 -7.04 12.94 9.60
CA GLU A 4 -7.35 13.62 8.33
C GLU A 4 -7.29 12.65 7.13
N ILE A 5 -6.28 11.78 7.09
CA ILE A 5 -6.15 10.76 6.05
C ILE A 5 -7.34 9.78 6.12
N ARG A 6 -7.68 9.32 7.31
CA ARG A 6 -8.85 8.45 7.53
C ARG A 6 -10.13 9.09 7.03
N ASP A 7 -10.37 10.36 7.37
CA ASP A 7 -11.61 11.04 7.03
C ASP A 7 -11.71 11.28 5.53
N LYS A 8 -10.61 11.68 4.87
CA LYS A 8 -10.53 11.77 3.41
C LYS A 8 -10.73 10.42 2.72
N GLN A 9 -10.15 9.36 3.25
CA GLN A 9 -10.33 8.01 2.71
C GLN A 9 -11.78 7.55 2.82
N ASN A 10 -12.44 7.79 3.95
CA ASN A 10 -13.85 7.49 4.14
C ASN A 10 -14.75 8.28 3.17
N GLU A 11 -14.41 9.53 2.91
CA GLU A 11 -15.11 10.35 1.92
C GLU A 11 -14.94 9.76 0.51
N LEU A 12 -13.72 9.41 0.12
CA LEU A 12 -13.46 8.79 -1.18
C LEU A 12 -14.22 7.47 -1.37
N PHE A 13 -14.32 6.63 -0.34
CA PHE A 13 -15.07 5.38 -0.41
C PHE A 13 -16.58 5.59 -0.60
N ARG A 14 -17.16 6.69 -0.13
CA ARG A 14 -18.56 7.03 -0.42
C ARG A 14 -18.81 7.31 -1.90
N HIS A 15 -17.78 7.69 -2.65
CA HIS A 15 -17.81 7.99 -4.06
C HIS A 15 -17.16 6.90 -4.93
N ALA A 16 -16.95 5.68 -4.38
CA ALA A 16 -16.24 4.59 -5.04
C ALA A 16 -16.98 3.97 -6.26
N ASN A 17 -18.24 4.36 -6.50
CA ASN A 17 -19.02 3.94 -7.68
C ASN A 17 -18.65 4.70 -8.96
N TYR A 18 -17.50 5.36 -9.00
CA TYR A 18 -16.99 6.05 -10.16
C TYR A 18 -16.39 5.07 -11.17
N ASP A 19 -16.68 5.26 -12.46
CA ASP A 19 -16.07 4.43 -13.51
C ASP A 19 -14.58 4.78 -13.66
N PRO A 20 -13.67 3.85 -13.36
CA PRO A 20 -12.24 4.11 -13.50
C PRO A 20 -11.81 4.40 -14.94
N THR A 21 -12.56 3.93 -15.96
CA THR A 21 -12.28 4.20 -17.37
C THR A 21 -12.43 5.69 -17.70
N GLU A 22 -13.44 6.35 -17.15
CA GLU A 22 -13.63 7.80 -17.32
C GLU A 22 -12.50 8.59 -16.67
N TYR A 23 -12.05 8.17 -15.46
CA TYR A 23 -10.91 8.77 -14.78
C TYR A 23 -9.64 8.65 -15.60
N PHE A 24 -9.32 7.46 -16.12
CA PHE A 24 -8.12 7.26 -16.95
C PHE A 24 -8.18 8.04 -18.26
N ALA A 25 -9.36 8.12 -18.89
CA ALA A 25 -9.55 8.91 -20.09
C ALA A 25 -9.40 10.41 -19.82
N TYR A 26 -9.91 10.93 -18.71
CA TYR A 26 -9.70 12.30 -18.27
C TYR A 26 -8.22 12.58 -18.02
N ARG A 27 -7.57 11.72 -17.25
CA ARG A 27 -6.16 11.85 -16.88
C ARG A 27 -5.26 11.88 -18.11
N SER A 28 -5.47 10.97 -19.06
CA SER A 28 -4.70 10.91 -20.32
C SER A 28 -4.83 12.16 -21.18
N ARG A 29 -5.96 12.87 -21.10
CA ARG A 29 -6.19 14.11 -21.84
C ARG A 29 -5.63 15.34 -21.13
N THR A 30 -5.62 15.31 -19.78
CA THR A 30 -5.33 16.50 -18.96
C THR A 30 -3.86 16.59 -18.57
N TYR A 31 -3.19 15.45 -18.41
CA TYR A 31 -1.80 15.40 -17.96
C TYR A 31 -0.86 14.86 -19.04
N PRO A 32 0.41 15.32 -19.06
CA PRO A 32 1.41 14.77 -19.97
C PRO A 32 1.51 13.26 -19.84
N GLN A 33 1.68 12.60 -20.98
CA GLN A 33 1.89 11.14 -21.00
C GLN A 33 3.19 10.80 -20.25
N PRO A 34 3.22 9.70 -19.49
CA PRO A 34 4.45 9.26 -18.83
C PRO A 34 5.52 8.94 -19.88
N GLN A 35 6.77 9.01 -19.48
CA GLN A 35 7.87 8.58 -20.33
C GLN A 35 7.65 7.11 -20.76
N LYS A 36 8.13 6.77 -21.96
CA LYS A 36 7.99 5.42 -22.51
C LYS A 36 8.52 4.37 -21.52
N GLY A 37 7.67 3.43 -21.14
CA GLY A 37 7.98 2.36 -20.18
C GLY A 37 7.68 2.69 -18.73
N LEU A 38 7.18 3.90 -18.41
CA LEU A 38 6.69 4.27 -17.11
C LEU A 38 5.15 4.37 -17.12
N THR A 39 4.53 4.07 -16.00
CA THR A 39 3.11 4.31 -15.76
C THR A 39 2.91 5.69 -15.14
N TYR A 40 1.67 6.22 -15.16
CA TYR A 40 1.33 7.46 -14.43
C TYR A 40 1.54 7.32 -12.92
N GLU A 41 1.50 6.10 -12.43
CA GLU A 41 1.67 5.77 -11.02
C GLU A 41 2.88 4.85 -10.88
N PRO A 42 4.08 5.43 -10.77
CA PRO A 42 5.30 4.64 -10.68
C PRO A 42 5.40 3.82 -9.40
N MET A 43 4.64 4.21 -8.37
CA MET A 43 4.59 3.52 -7.09
C MET A 43 3.15 3.30 -6.64
N SER A 44 2.86 2.12 -6.14
CA SER A 44 1.56 1.78 -5.54
C SER A 44 1.74 1.10 -4.20
N LEU A 45 0.75 1.30 -3.34
CA LEU A 45 0.63 0.63 -2.05
C LEU A 45 -0.76 0.00 -1.94
N THR A 46 -0.81 -1.26 -1.55
CA THR A 46 -2.03 -1.96 -1.20
C THR A 46 -1.92 -2.49 0.22
N TYR A 47 -2.91 -2.20 1.05
CA TYR A 47 -3.07 -2.84 2.35
C TYR A 47 -4.12 -3.95 2.23
N GLN A 48 -3.76 -5.15 2.63
CA GLN A 48 -4.66 -6.31 2.64
C GLN A 48 -4.88 -6.78 4.08
N PRO A 49 -6.01 -6.39 4.69
CA PRO A 49 -6.41 -6.97 5.96
C PRO A 49 -6.78 -8.43 5.71
N MET A 50 -6.13 -9.37 6.39
CA MET A 50 -6.43 -10.81 6.29
C MET A 50 -7.70 -11.17 7.08
N THR A 51 -8.78 -10.44 6.88
CA THR A 51 -10.06 -10.68 7.56
C THR A 51 -10.85 -11.87 7.03
N LEU A 52 -10.36 -12.53 5.99
CA LEU A 52 -10.99 -13.77 5.48
C LEU A 52 -10.92 -14.93 6.48
N GLN A 53 -10.12 -14.80 7.54
CA GLN A 53 -9.87 -15.87 8.48
C GLN A 53 -10.93 -16.05 9.56
N GLU A 54 -11.62 -14.99 9.95
CA GLU A 54 -12.44 -15.04 11.16
C GLU A 54 -13.90 -15.49 10.94
N LYS A 55 -14.43 -15.38 9.73
CA LYS A 55 -15.88 -15.60 9.50
C LYS A 55 -16.26 -16.69 8.50
N GLY A 56 -15.31 -17.24 7.77
CA GLY A 56 -15.61 -18.20 6.70
C GLY A 56 -15.09 -19.62 6.92
N LEU A 57 -14.22 -19.81 7.91
CA LEU A 57 -13.49 -21.06 8.10
C LEU A 57 -13.92 -21.86 9.33
N GLU A 58 -14.63 -21.25 10.26
CA GLU A 58 -15.32 -21.99 11.34
C GLU A 58 -16.28 -23.04 10.75
N ASP A 59 -16.90 -22.72 9.61
CA ASP A 59 -17.78 -23.64 8.86
C ASP A 59 -17.04 -24.73 8.06
N LEU A 60 -15.72 -24.62 7.88
CA LEU A 60 -14.91 -25.60 7.13
C LEU A 60 -14.28 -26.69 8.02
N GLY A 61 -14.82 -26.92 9.22
CA GLY A 61 -14.42 -28.05 10.05
C GLY A 61 -13.01 -27.95 10.64
N GLY A 62 -12.51 -26.75 10.89
CA GLY A 62 -11.24 -26.57 11.56
C GLY A 62 -10.00 -26.77 10.67
N ILE A 63 -10.14 -26.63 9.36
CA ILE A 63 -9.01 -26.69 8.43
C ILE A 63 -8.04 -25.57 8.77
N GLN A 64 -6.83 -25.94 9.19
CA GLN A 64 -5.73 -24.99 9.37
C GLN A 64 -5.11 -24.65 8.01
N TYR A 65 -4.96 -23.38 7.70
CA TYR A 65 -4.30 -22.94 6.49
C TYR A 65 -3.30 -21.83 6.80
N LYS A 66 -2.29 -21.70 5.93
CA LYS A 66 -1.31 -20.63 5.96
C LYS A 66 -1.26 -19.98 4.59
N THR A 67 -1.45 -18.68 4.56
CA THR A 67 -1.27 -17.92 3.32
C THR A 67 0.19 -17.55 3.15
N LYS A 68 0.65 -17.58 1.91
CA LYS A 68 1.97 -17.11 1.53
C LYS A 68 1.87 -16.31 0.24
N TRP A 69 2.48 -15.14 0.22
CA TRP A 69 2.57 -14.34 -0.99
C TRP A 69 3.62 -14.94 -1.94
N TYR A 70 3.23 -15.15 -3.19
CA TYR A 70 4.13 -15.58 -4.25
C TYR A 70 4.11 -14.50 -5.35
N PRO A 71 5.18 -13.69 -5.48
CA PRO A 71 5.26 -12.75 -6.57
C PRO A 71 5.39 -13.49 -7.90
N ASN A 72 4.74 -13.00 -8.93
CA ASN A 72 4.86 -13.57 -10.29
C ASN A 72 6.14 -13.12 -11.01
N GLY A 73 6.98 -12.32 -10.37
CA GLY A 73 8.23 -11.78 -10.92
C GLY A 73 8.03 -10.67 -11.98
N MET A 74 6.81 -10.17 -12.13
CA MET A 74 6.48 -9.12 -13.09
C MET A 74 5.81 -7.94 -12.39
N THR A 75 6.32 -6.74 -12.61
CA THR A 75 5.65 -5.49 -12.22
C THR A 75 5.73 -4.48 -13.35
N THR A 76 4.63 -3.80 -13.62
CA THR A 76 4.57 -2.68 -14.57
C THR A 76 4.96 -1.36 -13.93
N GLN A 77 4.98 -1.30 -12.60
CA GLN A 77 5.34 -0.14 -11.81
C GLN A 77 6.81 -0.20 -11.39
N ALA A 78 7.41 0.95 -11.11
CA ALA A 78 8.78 0.99 -10.57
C ALA A 78 8.83 0.26 -9.22
N MET A 79 7.78 0.42 -8.40
CA MET A 79 7.61 -0.28 -7.13
C MET A 79 6.13 -0.55 -6.82
N TYR A 80 5.86 -1.73 -6.29
CA TYR A 80 4.57 -2.10 -5.72
C TYR A 80 4.79 -2.61 -4.29
N LEU A 81 4.16 -1.98 -3.31
CA LEU A 81 4.20 -2.40 -1.93
C LEU A 81 2.86 -3.03 -1.53
N THR A 82 2.88 -4.30 -1.16
CA THR A 82 1.76 -4.94 -0.51
C THR A 82 2.03 -5.09 0.98
N VAL A 83 1.19 -4.49 1.80
CA VAL A 83 1.21 -4.65 3.26
C VAL A 83 0.11 -5.62 3.65
N MET A 84 0.48 -6.73 4.28
CA MET A 84 -0.43 -7.78 4.71
C MET A 84 -0.46 -7.85 6.23
N HIS A 85 -1.66 -7.89 6.80
CA HIS A 85 -1.83 -8.14 8.24
C HIS A 85 -1.74 -9.63 8.52
N ARG A 86 -0.93 -10.02 9.50
CA ARG A 86 -0.86 -11.39 10.03
C ARG A 86 -1.69 -11.48 11.30
N PRO A 87 -2.82 -12.22 11.29
CA PRO A 87 -3.68 -12.32 12.46
C PRO A 87 -3.05 -13.12 13.60
N GLU A 88 -2.13 -14.06 13.30
CA GLU A 88 -1.53 -14.95 14.29
C GLU A 88 -0.65 -14.22 15.34
N ASP A 89 -0.04 -13.12 14.98
CA ASP A 89 0.82 -12.31 15.86
C ASP A 89 0.51 -10.81 15.82
N ASN A 90 -0.57 -10.43 15.10
CA ASN A 90 -0.96 -9.05 14.83
C ASN A 90 0.16 -8.22 14.16
N GLY A 91 1.02 -8.89 13.42
CA GLY A 91 2.13 -8.29 12.71
C GLY A 91 1.76 -7.80 11.30
N LEU A 92 2.69 -7.11 10.67
CA LEU A 92 2.58 -6.67 9.29
C LEU A 92 3.72 -7.24 8.45
N ASP A 93 3.37 -7.83 7.31
CA ASP A 93 4.32 -8.22 6.27
C ASP A 93 4.37 -7.16 5.18
N PHE A 94 5.59 -6.73 4.83
CA PHE A 94 5.84 -5.76 3.77
C PHE A 94 6.46 -6.48 2.58
N ASN A 95 5.71 -6.61 1.50
CA ASN A 95 6.17 -7.26 0.27
C ASN A 95 6.44 -6.19 -0.79
N PHE A 96 7.72 -6.03 -1.16
CA PHE A 96 8.17 -5.08 -2.18
C PHE A 96 8.43 -5.81 -3.49
N GLU A 97 7.67 -5.46 -4.53
CA GLU A 97 7.95 -5.82 -5.91
C GLU A 97 8.48 -4.58 -6.64
N HIS A 98 9.63 -4.68 -7.29
CA HIS A 98 10.26 -3.51 -7.90
C HIS A 98 11.02 -3.84 -9.17
N GLN A 99 11.14 -2.86 -10.04
CA GLN A 99 12.01 -2.94 -11.22
C GLN A 99 13.44 -2.61 -10.80
N LYS A 100 14.35 -3.58 -10.91
CA LYS A 100 15.78 -3.44 -10.53
C LYS A 100 16.50 -2.28 -11.24
N LYS A 101 15.99 -1.85 -12.41
CA LYS A 101 16.54 -0.70 -13.16
C LYS A 101 16.06 0.65 -12.61
N ALA A 102 14.94 0.66 -11.88
CA ALA A 102 14.34 1.88 -11.34
C ALA A 102 14.73 2.11 -9.89
N ILE A 103 14.82 1.04 -9.09
CA ILE A 103 15.10 1.12 -7.66
C ILE A 103 16.06 -0.02 -7.30
N SER A 104 17.18 0.31 -6.68
CA SER A 104 18.14 -0.67 -6.15
C SER A 104 17.63 -1.31 -4.86
N ARG A 105 18.25 -2.40 -4.46
CA ARG A 105 17.95 -3.05 -3.18
C ARG A 105 18.29 -2.15 -1.99
N GLU A 106 19.40 -1.43 -2.06
CA GLU A 106 19.82 -0.51 -1.01
C GLU A 106 18.81 0.62 -0.81
N GLU A 107 18.31 1.22 -1.90
CA GLU A 107 17.25 2.23 -1.83
C GLU A 107 15.96 1.68 -1.22
N LEU A 108 15.60 0.41 -1.49
CA LEU A 108 14.45 -0.22 -0.85
C LEU A 108 14.66 -0.43 0.65
N GLU A 109 15.85 -0.80 1.09
CA GLU A 109 16.17 -0.97 2.51
C GLU A 109 16.07 0.37 3.25
N TYR A 110 16.55 1.46 2.66
CA TYR A 110 16.34 2.82 3.18
C TYR A 110 14.85 3.22 3.21
N LEU A 111 14.13 2.96 2.10
CA LEU A 111 12.69 3.26 2.03
C LEU A 111 11.93 2.53 3.13
N TYR A 112 12.18 1.24 3.31
CA TYR A 112 11.55 0.43 4.36
C TYR A 112 11.85 0.98 5.75
N TYR A 113 13.10 1.31 6.03
CA TYR A 113 13.51 1.89 7.30
C TYR A 113 12.75 3.18 7.63
N TYR A 114 12.70 4.12 6.69
CA TYR A 114 11.98 5.38 6.89
C TYR A 114 10.47 5.20 6.93
N LEU A 115 9.93 4.29 6.12
CA LEU A 115 8.51 3.95 6.15
C LEU A 115 8.09 3.46 7.55
N CYS A 116 8.85 2.53 8.12
CA CYS A 116 8.60 2.04 9.47
C CYS A 116 8.70 3.16 10.50
N LYS A 117 9.74 4.00 10.44
CA LYS A 117 9.87 5.14 11.37
C LYS A 117 8.70 6.10 11.28
N ILE A 118 8.30 6.51 10.08
CA ILE A 118 7.18 7.42 9.87
C ILE A 118 5.89 6.79 10.39
N MET A 119 5.67 5.52 10.10
CA MET A 119 4.49 4.78 10.54
C MET A 119 4.40 4.72 12.07
N PHE A 120 5.48 4.32 12.75
CA PHE A 120 5.49 4.24 14.21
C PHE A 120 5.38 5.62 14.86
N LYS A 121 6.11 6.63 14.36
CA LYS A 121 6.00 7.99 14.88
C LYS A 121 4.62 8.60 14.64
N GLY A 122 3.99 8.30 13.52
CA GLY A 122 2.61 8.70 13.24
C GLY A 122 1.59 8.01 14.13
N ALA A 123 1.78 6.72 14.44
CA ALA A 123 0.92 5.97 15.34
C ALA A 123 1.05 6.46 16.80
N GLU A 124 2.28 6.76 17.25
CA GLU A 124 2.53 7.34 18.59
C GLU A 124 1.95 8.77 18.72
N ASN A 125 1.88 9.52 17.62
CA ASN A 125 1.51 10.94 17.60
C ASN A 125 0.48 11.23 16.48
N PRO A 126 -0.75 10.70 16.55
CA PRO A 126 -1.73 10.76 15.47
C PRO A 126 -2.20 12.19 15.13
N GLU A 127 -2.02 13.14 16.08
CA GLU A 127 -2.40 14.54 15.91
C GLU A 127 -1.37 15.36 15.10
N LEU A 128 -0.12 14.91 15.02
CA LEU A 128 0.91 15.63 14.30
C LEU A 128 0.63 15.67 12.79
N THR A 129 1.06 16.73 12.16
CA THR A 129 1.11 16.83 10.69
C THR A 129 2.20 15.91 10.12
N ILE A 130 2.11 15.58 8.84
CA ILE A 130 3.15 14.80 8.15
C ILE A 130 4.51 15.50 8.25
N GLY A 131 4.54 16.84 8.09
CA GLY A 131 5.78 17.60 8.18
C GLY A 131 6.43 17.58 9.57
N GLU A 132 5.64 17.50 10.62
CA GLU A 132 6.14 17.33 12.00
C GLU A 132 6.65 15.91 12.23
N ILE A 133 5.94 14.89 11.76
CA ILE A 133 6.38 13.50 11.86
C ILE A 133 7.71 13.30 11.13
N ILE A 134 7.86 13.85 9.93
CA ILE A 134 9.10 13.76 9.16
C ILE A 134 10.30 14.36 9.90
N LYS A 135 10.09 15.41 10.70
CA LYS A 135 11.16 16.02 11.51
C LYS A 135 11.60 15.15 12.69
N LEU A 136 10.82 14.14 13.06
CA LEU A 136 11.12 13.19 14.14
C LEU A 136 11.85 11.93 13.65
N VAL A 137 12.04 11.80 12.35
CA VAL A 137 12.61 10.64 11.66
C VAL A 137 14.01 10.94 11.15
#